data_4d1bd0a3d85365bdb12bb401149aa107
#
_entry.id   4d1bd0a3d85365bdb12bb401149aa107
#
_cell.length_a   1.000
_cell.length_b   1.000
_cell.length_c   1.000
_cell.angle_alpha   90.00
_cell.angle_beta   90.00
_cell.angle_gamma   90.00
#
_symmetry.space_group_name_H-M   'P 1'
#
loop_
_entity.id
_entity.type
_entity.pdbx_description
1 polymer ?
#
loop_
_entity_poly.entity_id
_entity_poly.type
_entity_poly.pdbx_seq_one_letter_code
_entity_poly.pdbx_strand_id
1 'polypeptide(L)'
;MIDIQVLRFDKQKDREPYFEKYEIEETNKMKILDALTYINENYNTNLSFRSSCRAGQCGSCGLKMNGEAVLACKSEIEDGSVLEPLDFPVIKDFIVDKNEIESKVANMDLYLKSKDKIDNGQSEAIANTTTTEIANDGSEAITTASMNICSCPSLIRSEDCVDTKKLRSCIECHACLSSCHVIKETDNFLGPYFMRYLSKFDFDPRDNGERTEESIENGLYYCTSCGKCGEVCPKEINSFGDAIEKVRALSYRKDLGPLEAHKDVKEMIKNTGRSIEPLEEGFIEDVNKIAKSNEEKIAVFTGCMVDYRLQNIGFALIAVLKENGYDVAVPQGQVCCGSPLLRTGQVDLVEDLVKKNNEILSKYDTIITVCAGCGATLKKDYPKFGVNLNILDISEFLADKLKTNDMVDLNLKVSYHDPCHLIRGQKIINEPREILKKIKGLEFVEMEKPDQCCGAGGGVRAGKPEIAIGLGKKKADMIKNLDLDAVISICPFCQYNIQDALDKENLSDIKVMNILELLKMSYGIDDTKAKD
;
A
#
# COMPACT_ATOMS: atom_id res chain seq x y z
N MET A 1 -0.93 -34.24 -14.45
CA MET A 1 -2.13 -33.51 -14.86
C MET A 1 -2.44 -32.52 -13.77
N ILE A 2 -2.86 -31.32 -14.12
CA ILE A 2 -3.37 -30.31 -13.20
C ILE A 2 -4.74 -29.85 -13.67
N ASP A 3 -5.61 -29.54 -12.72
CA ASP A 3 -6.96 -29.03 -12.97
C ASP A 3 -6.94 -27.51 -12.89
N ILE A 4 -7.50 -26.85 -13.90
CA ILE A 4 -7.65 -25.39 -13.90
C ILE A 4 -9.08 -24.98 -14.24
N GLN A 5 -9.51 -23.84 -13.74
CA GLN A 5 -10.81 -23.25 -14.05
C GLN A 5 -10.59 -21.94 -14.81
N VAL A 6 -11.32 -21.76 -15.88
CA VAL A 6 -11.26 -20.56 -16.71
C VAL A 6 -12.63 -19.91 -16.74
N LEU A 7 -12.72 -18.63 -16.42
CA LEU A 7 -13.95 -17.85 -16.58
C LEU A 7 -14.16 -17.56 -18.06
N ARG A 8 -15.25 -18.11 -18.60
CA ARG A 8 -15.63 -17.97 -20.01
C ARG A 8 -16.78 -16.97 -20.14
N PHE A 9 -16.70 -16.13 -21.14
CA PHE A 9 -17.76 -15.20 -21.52
C PHE A 9 -17.55 -14.68 -22.93
N ASP A 10 -18.60 -14.64 -23.73
CA ASP A 10 -18.64 -13.96 -25.04
C ASP A 10 -19.84 -13.00 -25.04
N LYS A 11 -19.59 -11.68 -24.97
CA LYS A 11 -20.62 -10.64 -24.91
C LYS A 11 -21.69 -10.75 -26.01
N GLN A 12 -21.36 -11.39 -27.15
CA GLN A 12 -22.29 -11.57 -28.26
C GLN A 12 -23.18 -12.81 -28.15
N LYS A 13 -22.81 -13.78 -27.30
CA LYS A 13 -23.45 -15.10 -27.23
C LYS A 13 -23.98 -15.43 -25.84
N ASP A 14 -23.25 -15.05 -24.79
CA ASP A 14 -23.53 -15.50 -23.44
C ASP A 14 -24.35 -14.45 -22.70
N ARG A 15 -25.27 -14.91 -21.84
CA ARG A 15 -26.03 -14.05 -20.94
C ARG A 15 -25.24 -13.70 -19.67
N GLU A 16 -24.50 -14.69 -19.15
CA GLU A 16 -23.72 -14.60 -17.92
C GLU A 16 -22.39 -15.32 -18.08
N PRO A 17 -21.32 -14.89 -17.38
CA PRO A 17 -20.06 -15.62 -17.32
C PRO A 17 -20.24 -16.99 -16.63
N TYR A 18 -19.45 -17.98 -17.05
CA TYR A 18 -19.44 -19.31 -16.45
C TYR A 18 -18.01 -19.85 -16.36
N PHE A 19 -17.76 -20.74 -15.39
CA PHE A 19 -16.47 -21.42 -15.28
C PHE A 19 -16.45 -22.70 -16.08
N GLU A 20 -15.40 -22.88 -16.89
CA GLU A 20 -15.09 -24.11 -17.60
C GLU A 20 -13.83 -24.73 -17.02
N LYS A 21 -13.85 -26.06 -16.78
CA LYS A 21 -12.72 -26.80 -16.21
C LYS A 21 -11.92 -27.47 -17.31
N TYR A 22 -10.60 -27.44 -17.18
CA TYR A 22 -9.67 -28.09 -18.08
C TYR A 22 -8.64 -28.88 -17.28
N GLU A 23 -8.40 -30.12 -17.72
CA GLU A 23 -7.32 -30.96 -17.21
C GLU A 23 -6.16 -30.86 -18.19
N ILE A 24 -5.01 -30.33 -17.77
CA ILE A 24 -3.86 -30.11 -18.66
C ILE A 24 -2.65 -30.91 -18.21
N GLU A 25 -1.82 -31.31 -19.16
CA GLU A 25 -0.56 -31.99 -18.87
C GLU A 25 0.45 -30.97 -18.31
N GLU A 26 0.82 -31.13 -17.05
CA GLU A 26 1.79 -30.25 -16.39
C GLU A 26 3.19 -30.47 -16.96
N THR A 27 3.81 -29.39 -17.39
CA THR A 27 5.24 -29.34 -17.68
C THR A 27 5.96 -28.51 -16.61
N ASN A 28 7.18 -28.86 -16.27
CA ASN A 28 7.93 -28.18 -15.23
C ASN A 28 7.99 -26.66 -15.49
N LYS A 29 7.50 -25.86 -14.53
CA LYS A 29 7.41 -24.39 -14.59
C LYS A 29 6.56 -23.84 -15.75
N MET A 30 5.49 -24.53 -16.08
CA MET A 30 4.55 -24.10 -17.11
C MET A 30 3.98 -22.71 -16.79
N LYS A 31 4.01 -21.81 -17.75
CA LYS A 31 3.42 -20.48 -17.58
C LYS A 31 1.91 -20.51 -17.94
N ILE A 32 1.14 -19.60 -17.33
CA ILE A 32 -0.29 -19.47 -17.65
C ILE A 32 -0.51 -19.32 -19.15
N LEU A 33 0.34 -18.55 -19.85
CA LEU A 33 0.22 -18.35 -21.29
C LEU A 33 0.39 -19.66 -22.08
N ASP A 34 1.27 -20.55 -21.62
CA ASP A 34 1.50 -21.85 -22.26
C ASP A 34 0.30 -22.78 -22.01
N ALA A 35 -0.26 -22.75 -20.78
CA ALA A 35 -1.50 -23.47 -20.44
C ALA A 35 -2.70 -23.02 -21.32
N LEU A 36 -2.90 -21.70 -21.49
CA LEU A 36 -3.96 -21.17 -22.36
C LEU A 36 -3.77 -21.57 -23.83
N THR A 37 -2.52 -21.63 -24.29
CA THR A 37 -2.18 -22.11 -25.64
C THR A 37 -2.50 -23.59 -25.78
N TYR A 38 -2.08 -24.42 -24.80
CA TYR A 38 -2.36 -25.84 -24.75
C TYR A 38 -3.88 -26.14 -24.81
N ILE A 39 -4.68 -25.38 -24.03
CA ILE A 39 -6.14 -25.51 -24.05
C ILE A 39 -6.70 -25.27 -25.45
N ASN A 40 -6.27 -24.20 -26.13
CA ASN A 40 -6.75 -23.92 -27.49
C ASN A 40 -6.36 -25.00 -28.53
N GLU A 41 -5.18 -25.59 -28.37
CA GLU A 41 -4.67 -26.60 -29.27
C GLU A 41 -5.34 -27.99 -29.07
N ASN A 42 -5.65 -28.35 -27.83
CA ASN A 42 -6.11 -29.70 -27.48
C ASN A 42 -7.62 -29.79 -27.22
N TYR A 43 -8.29 -28.72 -26.82
CA TYR A 43 -9.72 -28.74 -26.48
C TYR A 43 -10.64 -28.08 -27.52
N ASN A 44 -10.09 -27.45 -28.56
CA ASN A 44 -10.83 -26.75 -29.62
C ASN A 44 -11.83 -25.70 -29.07
N THR A 45 -11.43 -24.97 -28.04
CA THR A 45 -12.30 -24.12 -27.21
C THR A 45 -12.53 -22.73 -27.79
N ASN A 46 -11.70 -22.28 -28.72
CA ASN A 46 -11.71 -20.91 -29.23
C ASN A 46 -11.56 -19.85 -28.14
N LEU A 47 -10.74 -20.16 -27.09
CA LEU A 47 -10.45 -19.30 -25.96
C LEU A 47 -9.69 -18.06 -26.41
N SER A 48 -10.18 -16.88 -26.01
CA SER A 48 -9.65 -15.60 -26.48
C SER A 48 -8.76 -14.94 -25.42
N PHE A 49 -7.48 -14.74 -25.73
CA PHE A 49 -6.50 -14.03 -24.90
C PHE A 49 -5.51 -13.25 -25.76
N ARG A 50 -4.82 -12.29 -25.15
CA ARG A 50 -3.78 -11.51 -25.83
C ARG A 50 -2.40 -12.00 -25.43
N SER A 51 -1.48 -12.07 -26.40
CA SER A 51 -0.06 -12.32 -26.17
C SER A 51 0.78 -11.62 -27.24
N SER A 52 1.99 -11.18 -26.85
CA SER A 52 2.92 -10.56 -27.79
C SER A 52 4.37 -10.91 -27.43
N CYS A 53 5.03 -10.15 -26.54
CA CYS A 53 6.47 -10.27 -26.27
C CYS A 53 6.90 -11.55 -25.54
N ARG A 54 6.02 -12.23 -24.83
CA ARG A 54 6.27 -13.39 -23.94
C ARG A 54 7.38 -13.17 -22.88
N ALA A 55 7.81 -11.93 -22.67
CA ALA A 55 8.95 -11.57 -21.84
C ALA A 55 8.62 -10.57 -20.71
N GLY A 56 7.31 -10.31 -20.44
CA GLY A 56 6.88 -9.36 -19.41
C GLY A 56 7.19 -7.89 -19.73
N GLN A 57 7.24 -7.52 -21.03
CA GLN A 57 7.60 -6.17 -21.47
C GLN A 57 6.45 -5.38 -22.12
N CYS A 58 5.43 -6.04 -22.65
CA CYS A 58 4.37 -5.35 -23.41
C CYS A 58 3.04 -5.20 -22.66
N GLY A 59 2.86 -5.85 -21.52
CA GLY A 59 1.63 -5.77 -20.72
C GLY A 59 0.38 -6.41 -21.31
N SER A 60 0.42 -6.96 -22.57
CA SER A 60 -0.76 -7.43 -23.28
C SER A 60 -1.46 -8.62 -22.63
N CYS A 61 -0.70 -9.51 -21.97
CA CYS A 61 -1.19 -10.78 -21.42
C CYS A 61 -1.66 -10.66 -19.96
N GLY A 62 -2.07 -9.49 -19.52
CA GLY A 62 -2.61 -9.28 -18.18
C GLY A 62 -3.94 -10.00 -17.99
N LEU A 63 -4.05 -10.77 -16.89
CA LEU A 63 -5.27 -11.46 -16.45
C LEU A 63 -5.23 -11.63 -14.92
N LYS A 64 -6.23 -12.27 -14.32
CA LYS A 64 -6.18 -12.65 -12.90
C LYS A 64 -5.99 -14.17 -12.78
N MET A 65 -5.17 -14.55 -11.78
CA MET A 65 -5.06 -15.92 -11.29
C MET A 65 -5.40 -15.91 -9.81
N ASN A 66 -6.38 -16.71 -9.41
CA ASN A 66 -6.87 -16.77 -8.03
C ASN A 66 -7.24 -15.38 -7.46
N GLY A 67 -7.88 -14.55 -8.31
CA GLY A 67 -8.29 -13.18 -7.97
C GLY A 67 -7.20 -12.11 -8.06
N GLU A 68 -5.92 -12.48 -8.23
CA GLU A 68 -4.77 -11.55 -8.30
C GLU A 68 -4.36 -11.25 -9.74
N ALA A 69 -4.16 -9.95 -10.05
CA ALA A 69 -3.74 -9.53 -11.39
C ALA A 69 -2.26 -9.89 -11.65
N VAL A 70 -2.04 -10.64 -12.72
CA VAL A 70 -0.73 -11.16 -13.10
C VAL A 70 -0.47 -11.00 -14.61
N LEU A 71 0.76 -11.26 -15.04
CA LEU A 71 1.10 -11.43 -16.46
C LEU A 71 1.18 -12.92 -16.82
N ALA A 72 0.30 -13.42 -17.68
CA ALA A 72 0.25 -14.82 -18.06
C ALA A 72 1.58 -15.38 -18.60
N CYS A 73 2.41 -14.54 -19.21
CA CYS A 73 3.71 -14.96 -19.73
C CYS A 73 4.82 -15.06 -18.66
N LYS A 74 4.55 -14.65 -17.41
CA LYS A 74 5.55 -14.66 -16.31
C LYS A 74 5.13 -15.56 -15.16
N SER A 75 3.84 -15.63 -14.87
CA SER A 75 3.30 -16.39 -13.74
C SER A 75 3.18 -17.87 -14.09
N GLU A 76 3.57 -18.71 -13.14
CA GLU A 76 3.43 -20.17 -13.26
C GLU A 76 1.98 -20.55 -12.96
N ILE A 77 1.51 -21.61 -13.62
CA ILE A 77 0.20 -22.20 -13.37
C ILE A 77 0.36 -23.31 -12.32
N GLU A 78 -0.60 -23.43 -11.44
CA GLU A 78 -0.62 -24.44 -10.38
C GLU A 78 -1.93 -25.21 -10.42
N ASP A 79 -1.95 -26.40 -9.83
CA ASP A 79 -3.17 -27.19 -9.70
C ASP A 79 -4.25 -26.42 -8.94
N GLY A 80 -5.49 -26.48 -9.40
CA GLY A 80 -6.62 -25.73 -8.84
C GLY A 80 -6.66 -24.24 -9.21
N SER A 81 -5.74 -23.74 -10.05
CA SER A 81 -5.75 -22.33 -10.45
C SER A 81 -7.04 -21.89 -11.12
N VAL A 82 -7.55 -20.73 -10.70
CA VAL A 82 -8.72 -20.06 -11.28
C VAL A 82 -8.24 -18.86 -12.10
N LEU A 83 -8.55 -18.86 -13.40
CA LEU A 83 -8.15 -17.82 -14.34
C LEU A 83 -9.35 -16.95 -14.73
N GLU A 84 -9.21 -15.65 -14.60
CA GLU A 84 -10.26 -14.65 -14.88
C GLU A 84 -9.68 -13.46 -15.66
N PRO A 85 -10.51 -12.70 -16.41
CA PRO A 85 -10.08 -11.42 -16.98
C PRO A 85 -9.73 -10.41 -15.91
N LEU A 86 -8.98 -9.36 -16.27
CA LEU A 86 -8.85 -8.16 -15.43
C LEU A 86 -10.23 -7.52 -15.21
N ASP A 87 -10.43 -6.80 -14.11
CA ASP A 87 -11.70 -6.18 -13.70
C ASP A 87 -12.07 -4.96 -14.58
N PHE A 88 -12.25 -5.20 -15.85
CA PHE A 88 -12.76 -4.27 -16.86
C PHE A 88 -13.92 -4.93 -17.62
N PRO A 89 -14.76 -4.18 -18.35
CA PRO A 89 -15.84 -4.76 -19.14
C PRO A 89 -15.30 -5.83 -20.11
N VAL A 90 -15.81 -7.05 -19.98
CA VAL A 90 -15.34 -8.19 -20.80
C VAL A 90 -15.98 -8.13 -22.18
N ILE A 91 -15.15 -8.28 -23.21
CA ILE A 91 -15.58 -8.47 -24.60
C ILE A 91 -15.73 -9.96 -24.88
N LYS A 92 -14.67 -10.74 -24.62
CA LYS A 92 -14.67 -12.19 -24.74
C LYS A 92 -13.52 -12.80 -23.91
N ASP A 93 -13.85 -13.73 -23.04
CA ASP A 93 -12.90 -14.45 -22.16
C ASP A 93 -11.93 -13.49 -21.46
N PHE A 94 -10.65 -13.46 -21.83
CA PHE A 94 -9.63 -12.54 -21.26
C PHE A 94 -9.49 -11.22 -22.01
N ILE A 95 -10.27 -11.01 -23.08
CA ILE A 95 -10.27 -9.75 -23.82
C ILE A 95 -11.23 -8.78 -23.16
N VAL A 96 -10.68 -7.70 -22.63
CA VAL A 96 -11.43 -6.64 -21.96
C VAL A 96 -11.43 -5.34 -22.77
N ASP A 97 -12.49 -4.54 -22.60
CA ASP A 97 -12.62 -3.21 -23.17
C ASP A 97 -11.80 -2.20 -22.34
N LYS A 98 -10.90 -1.48 -23.02
CA LYS A 98 -10.05 -0.43 -22.44
C LYS A 98 -10.33 0.97 -23.01
N ASN A 99 -11.40 1.13 -23.80
CA ASN A 99 -11.72 2.39 -24.45
C ASN A 99 -11.87 3.55 -23.46
N GLU A 100 -12.42 3.30 -22.28
CA GLU A 100 -12.53 4.32 -21.25
C GLU A 100 -11.16 4.78 -20.75
N ILE A 101 -10.22 3.84 -20.52
CA ILE A 101 -8.85 4.16 -20.11
C ILE A 101 -8.15 4.94 -21.22
N GLU A 102 -8.26 4.48 -22.47
CA GLU A 102 -7.64 5.12 -23.63
C GLU A 102 -8.20 6.53 -23.86
N SER A 103 -9.51 6.73 -23.68
CA SER A 103 -10.16 8.05 -23.76
C SER A 103 -9.67 9.00 -22.66
N LYS A 104 -9.54 8.51 -21.42
CA LYS A 104 -8.99 9.31 -20.32
C LYS A 104 -7.54 9.71 -20.59
N VAL A 105 -6.71 8.78 -21.09
CA VAL A 105 -5.31 9.06 -21.49
C VAL A 105 -5.24 10.10 -22.61
N ALA A 106 -6.11 9.98 -23.62
CA ALA A 106 -6.16 10.90 -24.76
C ALA A 106 -6.54 12.34 -24.35
N ASN A 107 -7.34 12.48 -23.29
CA ASN A 107 -7.76 13.77 -22.75
C ASN A 107 -6.76 14.39 -21.76
N MET A 108 -5.71 13.67 -21.40
CA MET A 108 -4.64 14.17 -20.53
C MET A 108 -3.49 14.71 -21.38
N ASP A 109 -2.98 15.87 -21.04
CA ASP A 109 -1.83 16.48 -21.70
C ASP A 109 -0.52 15.76 -21.32
N LEU A 110 -0.33 14.53 -21.77
CA LEU A 110 0.81 13.68 -21.41
C LEU A 110 2.08 13.99 -22.23
N TYR A 111 2.42 15.25 -22.32
CA TYR A 111 3.66 15.77 -22.93
C TYR A 111 4.26 16.86 -22.04
N LEU A 112 5.56 17.15 -22.21
CA LEU A 112 6.22 18.22 -21.45
C LEU A 112 5.68 19.60 -21.91
N LYS A 113 5.17 20.37 -20.95
CA LYS A 113 4.75 21.77 -21.18
C LYS A 113 5.93 22.68 -20.89
N SER A 114 6.58 23.23 -21.93
CA SER A 114 7.71 24.19 -21.81
C SER A 114 7.23 25.57 -21.39
N LYS A 115 8.09 26.34 -20.68
CA LYS A 115 7.88 27.79 -20.42
C LYS A 115 7.94 28.64 -21.65
N ASP A 116 8.72 28.23 -22.63
CA ASP A 116 8.86 28.99 -23.85
C ASP A 116 7.64 28.77 -24.73
N LYS A 117 6.68 29.70 -24.69
CA LYS A 117 5.89 29.97 -25.89
C LYS A 117 6.93 30.31 -26.96
N ILE A 118 7.16 29.38 -27.89
CA ILE A 118 7.74 29.76 -29.18
C ILE A 118 6.72 30.75 -29.73
N ASP A 119 7.01 32.03 -29.60
CA ASP A 119 6.29 33.04 -30.33
C ASP A 119 6.44 32.65 -31.79
N ASN A 120 5.36 32.19 -32.41
CA ASN A 120 5.28 31.75 -33.80
C ASN A 120 5.49 32.93 -34.77
N GLY A 121 6.34 33.89 -34.40
CA GLY A 121 6.67 35.11 -35.16
C GLY A 121 8.07 35.14 -35.76
N GLN A 122 8.99 34.28 -35.35
CA GLN A 122 10.34 34.26 -35.94
C GLN A 122 10.90 32.84 -35.97
N SER A 123 10.50 32.05 -36.97
CA SER A 123 11.27 30.91 -37.41
C SER A 123 12.47 31.46 -38.24
N GLU A 124 13.47 31.99 -37.59
CA GLU A 124 14.79 32.08 -38.21
C GLU A 124 15.36 30.69 -38.27
N ALA A 125 15.34 30.13 -39.46
CA ALA A 125 16.04 28.90 -39.79
C ALA A 125 17.48 29.02 -39.32
N ILE A 126 17.86 28.18 -38.34
CA ILE A 126 19.29 27.94 -38.05
C ILE A 126 19.83 27.18 -39.25
N ALA A 127 20.24 27.93 -40.27
CA ALA A 127 21.07 27.41 -41.33
C ALA A 127 22.44 27.09 -40.70
N ASN A 128 22.75 25.82 -40.61
CA ASN A 128 24.11 25.36 -40.36
C ASN A 128 24.97 25.76 -41.56
N THR A 129 25.51 26.96 -41.54
CA THR A 129 26.56 27.37 -42.44
C THR A 129 27.89 27.08 -41.76
N THR A 130 28.47 25.96 -42.11
CA THR A 130 29.90 25.73 -41.89
C THR A 130 30.63 26.54 -42.94
N THR A 131 31.09 27.73 -42.59
CA THR A 131 32.03 28.50 -43.41
C THR A 131 33.43 28.03 -43.02
N THR A 132 34.06 27.29 -43.91
CA THR A 132 35.51 27.05 -43.88
C THR A 132 36.19 28.26 -44.52
N GLU A 133 36.80 29.12 -43.71
CA GLU A 133 37.75 30.12 -44.22
C GLU A 133 39.10 29.49 -44.29
N ILE A 134 39.64 29.40 -45.50
CA ILE A 134 41.04 28.97 -45.76
C ILE A 134 41.93 30.19 -45.63
N ALA A 135 42.81 30.18 -44.63
CA ALA A 135 43.84 31.23 -44.53
C ALA A 135 44.87 31.08 -45.65
N ASN A 136 45.39 32.23 -46.15
CA ASN A 136 46.27 32.34 -47.30
C ASN A 136 47.66 31.69 -47.14
N ASP A 137 47.93 31.00 -46.07
CA ASP A 137 49.23 30.33 -45.81
C ASP A 137 49.14 28.77 -45.77
N GLY A 138 47.99 28.22 -46.10
CA GLY A 138 47.82 26.77 -46.20
C GLY A 138 47.81 26.01 -44.88
N SER A 139 47.71 26.68 -43.72
CA SER A 139 47.54 26.02 -42.42
C SER A 139 46.04 26.00 -42.01
N GLU A 140 45.53 24.83 -41.70
CA GLU A 140 44.20 24.66 -41.11
C GLU A 140 44.24 25.16 -39.66
N ALA A 141 43.76 26.38 -39.43
CA ALA A 141 43.45 26.85 -38.09
C ALA A 141 42.07 26.30 -37.68
N ILE A 142 42.07 25.31 -36.81
CA ILE A 142 40.87 24.89 -36.09
C ILE A 142 40.55 26.00 -35.09
N THR A 143 39.80 27.00 -35.54
CA THR A 143 39.14 27.91 -34.62
C THR A 143 38.05 27.10 -33.92
N THR A 144 38.25 26.84 -32.64
CA THR A 144 37.17 26.43 -31.75
C THR A 144 36.06 27.48 -31.86
N ALA A 145 35.07 27.20 -32.71
CA ALA A 145 33.81 27.91 -32.66
C ALA A 145 33.33 27.80 -31.22
N SER A 146 33.22 28.93 -30.52
CA SER A 146 32.51 28.99 -29.26
C SER A 146 31.18 28.30 -29.50
N MET A 147 31.01 27.11 -28.94
CA MET A 147 29.70 26.49 -28.83
C MET A 147 28.81 27.57 -28.21
N ASN A 148 27.97 28.17 -29.00
CA ASN A 148 26.79 28.80 -28.47
C ASN A 148 26.03 27.66 -27.74
N ILE A 149 26.37 27.51 -26.47
CA ILE A 149 25.59 26.69 -25.56
C ILE A 149 24.19 27.20 -25.75
N CYS A 150 23.35 26.36 -26.34
CA CYS A 150 21.91 26.58 -26.41
C CYS A 150 21.53 27.17 -25.06
N SER A 151 21.02 28.40 -25.08
CA SER A 151 20.52 29.04 -23.88
C SER A 151 19.29 28.30 -23.43
N CYS A 152 19.51 27.12 -22.82
CA CYS A 152 18.48 26.45 -22.06
C CYS A 152 18.13 27.38 -20.90
N PRO A 153 16.92 27.90 -20.83
CA PRO A 153 16.54 28.99 -19.91
C PRO A 153 16.59 28.62 -18.43
N SER A 154 16.90 27.36 -18.09
CA SER A 154 17.04 26.94 -16.71
C SER A 154 18.16 25.90 -16.55
N LEU A 155 19.19 26.27 -15.80
CA LEU A 155 20.12 25.33 -15.22
C LEU A 155 19.32 24.40 -14.30
N ILE A 156 19.01 23.19 -14.79
CA ILE A 156 18.40 22.13 -13.97
C ILE A 156 19.51 21.62 -13.06
N ARG A 157 19.35 21.83 -11.76
CA ARG A 157 20.27 21.30 -10.76
C ARG A 157 19.94 19.83 -10.48
N SER A 158 20.96 19.02 -10.21
CA SER A 158 20.75 17.60 -9.85
C SER A 158 19.86 17.43 -8.60
N GLU A 159 19.90 18.39 -7.70
CA GLU A 159 19.06 18.45 -6.50
C GLU A 159 17.56 18.68 -6.81
N ASP A 160 17.23 19.25 -7.96
CA ASP A 160 15.85 19.48 -8.41
C ASP A 160 15.27 18.24 -9.12
N CYS A 161 16.10 17.24 -9.38
CA CYS A 161 15.70 16.04 -10.11
C CYS A 161 15.20 14.93 -9.15
N VAL A 162 13.93 14.61 -9.21
CA VAL A 162 13.39 13.38 -8.61
C VAL A 162 13.61 12.22 -9.56
N ASP A 163 14.14 11.09 -9.07
CA ASP A 163 14.31 9.90 -9.92
C ASP A 163 12.95 9.37 -10.38
N THR A 164 12.67 9.55 -11.66
CA THR A 164 11.44 9.06 -12.32
C THR A 164 11.66 7.77 -13.11
N LYS A 165 12.86 7.19 -13.10
CA LYS A 165 13.21 6.00 -13.89
C LYS A 165 12.23 4.87 -13.65
N LYS A 166 11.88 4.61 -12.39
CA LYS A 166 10.93 3.57 -12.00
C LYS A 166 9.53 3.86 -12.56
N LEU A 167 9.03 5.09 -12.44
CA LEU A 167 7.72 5.49 -12.98
C LEU A 167 7.65 5.35 -14.50
N ARG A 168 8.78 5.58 -15.21
CA ARG A 168 8.88 5.46 -16.67
C ARG A 168 8.95 4.02 -17.15
N SER A 169 9.25 3.04 -16.28
CA SER A 169 9.33 1.61 -16.63
C SER A 169 7.97 0.94 -16.82
N CYS A 170 6.86 1.67 -16.64
CA CYS A 170 5.50 1.14 -16.78
C CYS A 170 5.25 0.58 -18.19
N ILE A 171 4.67 -0.62 -18.24
CA ILE A 171 4.31 -1.34 -19.47
C ILE A 171 2.82 -1.30 -19.78
N GLU A 172 2.05 -0.46 -19.09
CA GLU A 172 0.62 -0.19 -19.33
C GLU A 172 -0.27 -1.46 -19.33
N CYS A 173 0.08 -2.41 -18.48
CA CYS A 173 -0.68 -3.66 -18.33
C CYS A 173 -2.01 -3.48 -17.61
N HIS A 174 -2.19 -2.36 -16.87
CA HIS A 174 -3.38 -1.99 -16.07
C HIS A 174 -3.69 -2.92 -14.89
N ALA A 175 -2.78 -3.81 -14.50
CA ALA A 175 -2.95 -4.65 -13.31
C ALA A 175 -3.24 -3.80 -12.05
N CYS A 176 -2.56 -2.67 -11.89
CA CYS A 176 -2.76 -1.74 -10.77
C CYS A 176 -4.14 -1.07 -10.75
N LEU A 177 -4.78 -0.83 -11.90
CA LEU A 177 -6.16 -0.35 -11.97
C LEU A 177 -7.13 -1.47 -11.60
N SER A 178 -7.02 -2.64 -12.23
CA SER A 178 -7.87 -3.80 -11.94
C SER A 178 -7.87 -4.16 -10.45
N SER A 179 -6.72 -4.05 -9.78
CA SER A 179 -6.58 -4.40 -8.36
C SER A 179 -6.83 -3.24 -7.38
N CYS A 180 -7.16 -2.05 -7.87
CA CYS A 180 -7.35 -0.90 -6.98
C CYS A 180 -8.71 -0.97 -6.28
N HIS A 181 -8.70 -1.05 -4.95
CA HIS A 181 -9.92 -1.10 -4.16
C HIS A 181 -10.73 0.20 -4.25
N VAL A 182 -10.06 1.36 -4.35
CA VAL A 182 -10.71 2.68 -4.31
C VAL A 182 -11.47 3.01 -5.59
N ILE A 183 -10.92 2.69 -6.77
CA ILE A 183 -11.63 2.96 -8.05
C ILE A 183 -12.92 2.14 -8.19
N LYS A 184 -13.10 1.10 -7.36
CA LYS A 184 -14.33 0.31 -7.27
C LYS A 184 -15.36 0.92 -6.33
N GLU A 185 -15.00 2.01 -5.63
CA GLU A 185 -15.87 2.74 -4.69
C GLU A 185 -16.32 4.08 -5.23
N THR A 186 -15.54 4.69 -6.15
CA THR A 186 -15.80 6.05 -6.62
C THR A 186 -15.19 6.32 -7.97
N ASP A 187 -15.89 7.10 -8.79
CA ASP A 187 -15.39 7.62 -10.06
C ASP A 187 -14.51 8.88 -9.88
N ASN A 188 -14.46 9.45 -8.66
CA ASN A 188 -13.67 10.64 -8.35
C ASN A 188 -12.18 10.38 -8.19
N PHE A 189 -11.72 9.14 -8.36
CA PHE A 189 -10.32 8.77 -8.32
C PHE A 189 -9.93 8.04 -9.61
N LEU A 190 -9.13 8.67 -10.44
CA LEU A 190 -8.67 8.05 -11.69
C LEU A 190 -7.82 6.80 -11.47
N GLY A 191 -7.21 6.64 -10.28
CA GLY A 191 -6.46 5.45 -9.93
C GLY A 191 -4.94 5.54 -10.11
N PRO A 192 -4.22 4.50 -9.67
CA PRO A 192 -2.77 4.52 -9.54
C PRO A 192 -2.02 4.65 -10.88
N TYR A 193 -2.59 4.16 -11.97
CA TYR A 193 -2.00 4.27 -13.31
C TYR A 193 -1.91 5.73 -13.77
N PHE A 194 -3.00 6.47 -13.64
CA PHE A 194 -3.06 7.87 -14.05
C PHE A 194 -2.23 8.77 -13.13
N MET A 195 -2.29 8.53 -11.81
CA MET A 195 -1.46 9.24 -10.85
C MET A 195 0.03 9.05 -11.14
N ARG A 196 0.45 7.85 -11.53
CA ARG A 196 1.82 7.59 -11.97
C ARG A 196 2.18 8.40 -13.23
N TYR A 197 1.24 8.57 -14.17
CA TYR A 197 1.47 9.37 -15.37
C TYR A 197 1.68 10.84 -15.04
N LEU A 198 0.78 11.44 -14.27
CA LEU A 198 0.88 12.85 -13.85
C LEU A 198 2.17 13.10 -13.06
N SER A 199 2.48 12.23 -12.10
CA SER A 199 3.68 12.33 -11.28
C SER A 199 4.98 12.29 -12.09
N LYS A 200 5.00 11.51 -13.17
CA LYS A 200 6.18 11.45 -14.06
C LYS A 200 6.53 12.81 -14.66
N PHE A 201 5.53 13.64 -14.93
CA PHE A 201 5.72 15.00 -15.44
C PHE A 201 5.92 15.99 -14.29
N ASP A 202 5.14 15.90 -13.21
CA ASP A 202 5.25 16.77 -12.03
C ASP A 202 6.66 16.76 -11.41
N PHE A 203 7.37 15.62 -11.52
CA PHE A 203 8.75 15.46 -11.07
C PHE A 203 9.81 15.79 -12.13
N ASP A 204 9.41 16.15 -13.33
CA ASP A 204 10.35 16.58 -14.38
C ASP A 204 10.53 18.10 -14.29
N PRO A 205 11.73 18.60 -13.95
CA PRO A 205 11.96 20.04 -13.77
C PRO A 205 11.79 20.86 -15.08
N ARG A 206 11.62 20.20 -16.21
CA ARG A 206 11.35 20.83 -17.50
C ARG A 206 9.85 21.04 -17.75
N ASP A 207 8.98 20.33 -17.01
CA ASP A 207 7.53 20.47 -17.14
C ASP A 207 7.02 21.68 -16.36
N ASN A 208 6.17 22.47 -17.00
CA ASN A 208 5.51 23.64 -16.42
C ASN A 208 3.99 23.50 -16.44
N GLY A 209 3.50 22.25 -16.55
CA GLY A 209 2.08 21.94 -16.41
C GLY A 209 1.64 22.00 -14.94
N GLU A 210 0.37 22.25 -14.73
CA GLU A 210 -0.29 22.25 -13.41
C GLU A 210 -0.61 20.82 -12.97
N ARG A 211 0.43 19.96 -12.91
CA ARG A 211 0.26 18.49 -12.68
C ARG A 211 -0.19 18.14 -11.27
N THR A 212 0.23 18.93 -10.31
CA THR A 212 -0.19 18.78 -8.92
C THR A 212 -1.68 19.08 -8.78
N GLU A 213 -2.13 20.19 -9.37
CA GLU A 213 -3.53 20.64 -9.42
C GLU A 213 -4.38 19.58 -10.14
N GLU A 214 -3.96 19.16 -11.33
CA GLU A 214 -4.61 18.08 -12.10
C GLU A 214 -4.71 16.78 -11.29
N SER A 215 -3.68 16.45 -10.51
CA SER A 215 -3.71 15.26 -9.64
C SER A 215 -4.73 15.41 -8.50
N ILE A 216 -4.87 16.61 -7.92
CA ILE A 216 -5.85 16.90 -6.85
C ILE A 216 -7.28 16.77 -7.40
N GLU A 217 -7.56 17.40 -8.55
CA GLU A 217 -8.86 17.33 -9.23
C GLU A 217 -9.27 15.90 -9.58
N ASN A 218 -8.28 15.07 -9.93
CA ASN A 218 -8.46 13.66 -10.28
C ASN A 218 -8.32 12.69 -9.08
N GLY A 219 -8.44 13.20 -7.86
CA GLY A 219 -8.63 12.39 -6.66
C GLY A 219 -7.38 11.99 -5.91
N LEU A 220 -6.31 12.79 -5.95
CA LEU A 220 -5.04 12.55 -5.23
C LEU A 220 -5.24 12.08 -3.78
N TYR A 221 -6.22 12.67 -3.06
CA TYR A 221 -6.50 12.38 -1.65
C TYR A 221 -7.48 11.24 -1.39
N TYR A 222 -7.94 10.54 -2.43
CA TYR A 222 -8.78 9.33 -2.28
C TYR A 222 -7.95 8.06 -2.04
N CYS A 223 -6.66 8.05 -2.38
CA CYS A 223 -5.81 6.89 -2.22
C CYS A 223 -5.60 6.54 -0.74
N THR A 224 -5.92 5.29 -0.36
CA THR A 224 -5.74 4.75 1.00
C THR A 224 -4.29 4.36 1.34
N SER A 225 -3.34 4.54 0.43
CA SER A 225 -1.94 4.09 0.59
C SER A 225 -1.80 2.60 0.93
N CYS A 226 -2.72 1.75 0.46
CA CYS A 226 -2.75 0.32 0.79
C CYS A 226 -1.65 -0.52 0.13
N GLY A 227 -1.01 -0.01 -0.93
CA GLY A 227 0.12 -0.67 -1.61
C GLY A 227 -0.24 -1.78 -2.59
N LYS A 228 -1.52 -2.12 -2.81
CA LYS A 228 -1.93 -3.20 -3.73
C LYS A 228 -1.42 -2.97 -5.16
N CYS A 229 -1.42 -1.72 -5.63
CA CYS A 229 -0.91 -1.37 -6.95
C CYS A 229 0.59 -1.66 -7.14
N GLY A 230 1.39 -1.58 -6.06
CA GLY A 230 2.80 -1.95 -6.07
C GLY A 230 3.02 -3.46 -6.04
N GLU A 231 2.17 -4.19 -5.30
CA GLU A 231 2.23 -5.64 -5.16
C GLU A 231 2.00 -6.35 -6.50
N VAL A 232 0.96 -5.94 -7.24
CA VAL A 232 0.60 -6.54 -8.54
C VAL A 232 1.41 -5.99 -9.71
N CYS A 233 2.31 -5.03 -9.49
CA CYS A 233 3.05 -4.39 -10.57
C CYS A 233 4.23 -5.25 -11.04
N PRO A 234 4.24 -5.76 -12.29
CA PRO A 234 5.34 -6.58 -12.81
C PRO A 234 6.66 -5.78 -13.01
N LYS A 235 6.62 -4.45 -12.81
CA LYS A 235 7.76 -3.54 -12.82
C LYS A 235 8.06 -2.97 -11.43
N GLU A 236 7.43 -3.50 -10.39
CA GLU A 236 7.63 -3.09 -9.00
C GLU A 236 7.41 -1.59 -8.74
N ILE A 237 6.57 -0.95 -9.57
CA ILE A 237 6.22 0.46 -9.38
C ILE A 237 5.24 0.56 -8.22
N ASN A 238 5.69 1.13 -7.13
CA ASN A 238 4.86 1.40 -5.98
C ASN A 238 4.15 2.76 -6.16
N SER A 239 3.06 2.78 -6.95
CA SER A 239 2.41 4.04 -7.34
C SER A 239 1.97 4.90 -6.15
N PHE A 240 1.62 4.30 -4.98
CA PHE A 240 1.29 5.13 -3.82
C PHE A 240 2.51 5.84 -3.24
N GLY A 241 3.64 5.14 -3.03
CA GLY A 241 4.85 5.71 -2.43
C GLY A 241 5.75 6.44 -3.42
N ASP A 242 5.88 5.90 -4.66
CA ASP A 242 6.76 6.49 -5.68
C ASP A 242 6.12 7.69 -6.40
N ALA A 243 4.79 7.81 -6.38
CA ALA A 243 4.01 8.85 -7.05
C ALA A 243 3.10 9.63 -6.09
N ILE A 244 2.00 9.04 -5.63
CA ILE A 244 0.91 9.73 -4.93
C ILE A 244 1.38 10.47 -3.66
N GLU A 245 2.15 9.83 -2.78
CA GLU A 245 2.63 10.48 -1.55
C GLU A 245 3.61 11.61 -1.83
N LYS A 246 4.43 11.47 -2.87
CA LYS A 246 5.35 12.55 -3.30
C LYS A 246 4.59 13.73 -3.89
N VAL A 247 3.54 13.50 -4.69
CA VAL A 247 2.68 14.58 -5.20
C VAL A 247 1.90 15.24 -4.07
N ARG A 248 1.44 14.48 -3.07
CA ARG A 248 0.85 15.07 -1.84
C ARG A 248 1.83 15.99 -1.12
N ALA A 249 3.12 15.61 -1.05
CA ALA A 249 4.15 16.48 -0.47
C ALA A 249 4.44 17.73 -1.33
N LEU A 250 4.38 17.61 -2.67
CA LEU A 250 4.44 18.79 -3.57
C LEU A 250 3.22 19.68 -3.40
N SER A 251 2.01 19.11 -3.36
CA SER A 251 0.77 19.84 -3.10
C SER A 251 0.85 20.65 -1.81
N TYR A 252 1.38 20.05 -0.74
CA TYR A 252 1.60 20.74 0.53
C TYR A 252 2.58 21.90 0.40
N ARG A 253 3.71 21.72 -0.30
CA ARG A 253 4.72 22.77 -0.51
C ARG A 253 4.22 23.94 -1.39
N LYS A 254 3.25 23.65 -2.27
CA LYS A 254 2.62 24.64 -3.16
C LYS A 254 1.39 25.31 -2.54
N ASP A 255 1.06 25.03 -1.28
CA ASP A 255 -0.16 25.50 -0.60
C ASP A 255 -1.48 25.13 -1.30
N LEU A 256 -1.47 24.04 -2.11
CA LEU A 256 -2.64 23.50 -2.81
C LEU A 256 -3.38 22.42 -2.03
N GLY A 257 -2.76 21.91 -0.99
CA GLY A 257 -3.26 20.86 -0.10
C GLY A 257 -2.55 20.92 1.24
N PRO A 258 -2.80 19.96 2.13
CA PRO A 258 -3.78 18.89 2.03
C PRO A 258 -5.21 19.35 2.33
N LEU A 259 -6.16 18.39 2.45
CA LEU A 259 -7.53 18.68 2.88
C LEU A 259 -7.55 19.25 4.32
N GLU A 260 -8.57 20.07 4.66
CA GLU A 260 -8.67 20.71 5.99
C GLU A 260 -8.61 19.68 7.14
N ALA A 261 -9.33 18.57 7.05
CA ALA A 261 -9.27 17.52 8.06
C ALA A 261 -7.86 16.94 8.28
N HIS A 262 -6.98 17.01 7.28
CA HIS A 262 -5.58 16.60 7.43
C HIS A 262 -4.75 17.67 8.13
N LYS A 263 -5.08 18.96 7.94
CA LYS A 263 -4.46 20.07 8.65
C LYS A 263 -4.80 20.02 10.14
N ASP A 264 -6.06 19.70 10.46
CA ASP A 264 -6.51 19.51 11.86
C ASP A 264 -5.68 18.42 12.57
N VAL A 265 -5.45 17.28 11.89
CA VAL A 265 -4.58 16.21 12.43
C VAL A 265 -3.16 16.69 12.64
N LYS A 266 -2.60 17.51 11.74
CA LYS A 266 -1.27 18.08 11.91
C LYS A 266 -1.20 19.02 13.11
N GLU A 267 -2.14 19.93 13.26
CA GLU A 267 -2.19 20.85 14.41
C GLU A 267 -2.35 20.08 15.73
N MET A 268 -3.15 19.01 15.74
CA MET A 268 -3.25 18.13 16.90
C MET A 268 -1.89 17.48 17.23
N ILE A 269 -1.18 16.93 16.25
CA ILE A 269 0.16 16.35 16.46
C ILE A 269 1.15 17.40 16.97
N LYS A 270 1.14 18.61 16.41
CA LYS A 270 2.00 19.72 16.81
C LYS A 270 1.78 20.12 18.28
N ASN A 271 0.51 20.17 18.68
CA ASN A 271 0.13 20.64 20.02
C ASN A 271 0.26 19.54 21.09
N THR A 272 -0.01 18.29 20.75
CA THR A 272 -0.11 17.19 21.73
C THR A 272 0.95 16.11 21.56
N GLY A 273 1.66 16.09 20.42
CA GLY A 273 2.53 14.97 20.03
C GLY A 273 1.75 13.75 19.53
N ARG A 274 0.41 13.79 19.41
CA ARG A 274 -0.47 12.66 19.09
C ARG A 274 -1.37 12.96 17.89
N SER A 275 -1.70 11.94 17.10
CA SER A 275 -2.58 12.09 15.93
C SER A 275 -4.08 11.89 16.24
N ILE A 276 -4.39 11.67 17.50
CA ILE A 276 -5.74 11.61 18.05
C ILE A 276 -5.75 12.44 19.33
N GLU A 277 -6.92 12.91 19.71
CA GLU A 277 -7.06 13.69 20.93
C GLU A 277 -6.68 12.86 22.16
N PRO A 278 -5.72 13.32 23.00
CA PRO A 278 -5.37 12.63 24.21
C PRO A 278 -6.53 12.59 25.21
N LEU A 279 -6.64 11.49 25.95
CA LEU A 279 -7.48 11.38 27.14
C LEU A 279 -6.72 11.89 28.36
N GLU A 280 -7.40 12.07 29.50
CA GLU A 280 -6.79 12.52 30.76
C GLU A 280 -5.66 11.59 31.21
N GLU A 281 -5.87 10.26 31.09
CA GLU A 281 -4.85 9.25 31.39
C GLU A 281 -4.66 8.32 30.18
N GLY A 282 -3.41 8.19 29.71
CA GLY A 282 -3.01 7.29 28.63
C GLY A 282 -2.45 5.97 29.17
N PHE A 283 -2.43 4.93 28.33
CA PHE A 283 -1.83 3.64 28.68
C PHE A 283 -0.37 3.77 29.15
N ILE A 284 0.43 4.64 28.49
CA ILE A 284 1.83 4.86 28.87
C ILE A 284 1.93 5.38 30.31
N GLU A 285 1.06 6.30 30.72
CA GLU A 285 1.06 6.84 32.08
C GLU A 285 0.67 5.77 33.09
N ASP A 286 -0.38 5.02 32.80
CA ASP A 286 -0.89 3.99 33.69
C ASP A 286 0.11 2.85 33.91
N VAL A 287 0.72 2.35 32.84
CA VAL A 287 1.68 1.26 32.96
C VAL A 287 2.94 1.67 33.70
N ASN A 288 3.39 2.93 33.56
CA ASN A 288 4.57 3.44 34.27
C ASN A 288 4.32 3.72 35.76
N LYS A 289 3.08 3.79 36.21
CA LYS A 289 2.76 3.79 37.67
C LYS A 289 3.03 2.43 38.31
N ILE A 290 2.99 1.36 37.51
CA ILE A 290 3.09 -0.04 37.95
C ILE A 290 4.52 -0.58 37.74
N ALA A 291 5.21 -0.19 36.67
CA ALA A 291 6.52 -0.71 36.30
C ALA A 291 7.65 -0.25 37.24
N LYS A 292 8.50 -1.20 37.65
CA LYS A 292 9.55 -0.98 38.68
C LYS A 292 11.00 -0.97 38.18
N SER A 293 11.29 -1.23 36.91
CA SER A 293 12.66 -1.28 36.40
C SER A 293 12.86 -0.58 35.07
N ASN A 294 14.07 0.00 34.85
CA ASN A 294 14.50 0.62 33.60
C ASN A 294 15.64 -0.20 32.93
N GLU A 295 15.78 -1.49 33.29
CA GLU A 295 16.91 -2.32 32.83
C GLU A 295 16.54 -3.19 31.63
N GLU A 296 15.28 -3.11 31.15
CA GLU A 296 14.82 -3.92 30.01
C GLU A 296 15.48 -3.44 28.71
N LYS A 297 15.90 -4.40 27.91
CA LYS A 297 16.48 -4.16 26.57
C LYS A 297 15.45 -4.07 25.47
N ILE A 298 14.22 -4.47 25.75
CA ILE A 298 13.08 -4.46 24.82
C ILE A 298 12.14 -3.34 25.21
N ALA A 299 11.80 -2.49 24.24
CA ALA A 299 10.82 -1.42 24.43
C ALA A 299 9.57 -1.63 23.57
N VAL A 300 8.46 -1.06 24.02
CA VAL A 300 7.20 -1.02 23.25
C VAL A 300 6.98 0.38 22.70
N PHE A 301 6.77 0.47 21.41
CA PHE A 301 6.21 1.65 20.77
C PHE A 301 4.70 1.49 20.64
N THR A 302 3.94 2.20 21.46
CA THR A 302 2.49 2.04 21.60
C THR A 302 1.70 2.57 20.39
N GLY A 303 2.15 3.70 19.83
CA GLY A 303 1.34 4.48 18.89
C GLY A 303 0.14 5.16 19.58
N CYS A 304 -0.54 6.04 18.84
CA CYS A 304 -1.58 6.90 19.41
C CYS A 304 -2.87 6.14 19.78
N MET A 305 -3.26 5.13 19.00
CA MET A 305 -4.51 4.39 19.23
C MET A 305 -4.45 3.53 20.48
N VAL A 306 -3.35 2.83 20.69
CA VAL A 306 -3.18 1.98 21.89
C VAL A 306 -3.04 2.84 23.13
N ASP A 307 -2.39 3.99 23.01
CA ASP A 307 -2.23 4.89 24.15
C ASP A 307 -3.57 5.48 24.64
N TYR A 308 -4.48 5.85 23.74
CA TYR A 308 -5.65 6.65 24.12
C TYR A 308 -7.03 6.09 23.73
N ARG A 309 -7.15 5.06 22.91
CA ARG A 309 -8.46 4.52 22.48
C ARG A 309 -8.62 3.03 22.71
N LEU A 310 -7.57 2.27 22.55
CA LEU A 310 -7.55 0.81 22.66
C LEU A 310 -6.49 0.37 23.67
N GLN A 311 -6.54 0.93 24.86
CA GLN A 311 -5.57 0.69 25.96
C GLN A 311 -5.53 -0.80 26.36
N ASN A 312 -6.66 -1.50 26.24
CA ASN A 312 -6.77 -2.94 26.44
C ASN A 312 -5.76 -3.76 25.60
N ILE A 313 -5.41 -3.29 24.40
CA ILE A 313 -4.35 -3.91 23.59
C ILE A 313 -2.98 -3.75 24.28
N GLY A 314 -2.70 -2.59 24.85
CA GLY A 314 -1.46 -2.33 25.58
C GLY A 314 -1.31 -3.21 26.81
N PHE A 315 -2.36 -3.30 27.62
CA PHE A 315 -2.37 -4.20 28.81
C PHE A 315 -2.29 -5.66 28.40
N ALA A 316 -2.99 -6.08 27.34
CA ALA A 316 -2.87 -7.43 26.80
C ALA A 316 -1.44 -7.74 26.31
N LEU A 317 -0.78 -6.78 25.66
CA LEU A 317 0.61 -6.93 25.24
C LEU A 317 1.54 -7.23 26.41
N ILE A 318 1.47 -6.40 27.48
CA ILE A 318 2.32 -6.59 28.68
C ILE A 318 2.07 -7.96 29.29
N ALA A 319 0.80 -8.33 29.49
CA ALA A 319 0.42 -9.61 30.07
C ALA A 319 0.92 -10.79 29.22
N VAL A 320 0.70 -10.77 27.91
CA VAL A 320 1.15 -11.82 26.98
C VAL A 320 2.66 -11.95 26.96
N LEU A 321 3.40 -10.82 26.94
CA LEU A 321 4.86 -10.87 26.97
C LEU A 321 5.39 -11.44 28.29
N LYS A 322 4.81 -11.06 29.43
CA LYS A 322 5.16 -11.58 30.76
C LYS A 322 4.96 -13.10 30.83
N GLU A 323 3.83 -13.63 30.33
CA GLU A 323 3.58 -15.08 30.25
C GLU A 323 4.62 -15.81 29.38
N ASN A 324 5.09 -15.16 28.34
CA ASN A 324 6.15 -15.69 27.48
C ASN A 324 7.58 -15.47 28.06
N GLY A 325 7.71 -14.84 29.23
CA GLY A 325 8.98 -14.66 29.95
C GLY A 325 9.77 -13.44 29.51
N TYR A 326 9.09 -12.43 28.98
CA TYR A 326 9.70 -11.17 28.55
C TYR A 326 9.19 -9.99 29.38
N ASP A 327 10.09 -9.32 30.04
CA ASP A 327 9.85 -8.00 30.61
C ASP A 327 10.19 -6.94 29.57
N VAL A 328 9.37 -5.88 29.49
CA VAL A 328 9.51 -4.85 28.48
C VAL A 328 9.29 -3.46 29.07
N ALA A 329 10.05 -2.49 28.57
CA ALA A 329 9.85 -1.08 28.89
C ALA A 329 8.72 -0.49 28.01
N VAL A 330 7.93 0.40 28.60
CA VAL A 330 7.02 1.28 27.87
C VAL A 330 7.51 2.72 28.07
N PRO A 331 8.47 3.20 27.25
CA PRO A 331 9.13 4.48 27.47
C PRO A 331 8.14 5.65 27.43
N GLN A 332 8.28 6.56 28.40
CA GLN A 332 7.54 7.82 28.40
C GLN A 332 8.08 8.79 27.33
N GLY A 333 7.26 9.77 26.96
CA GLY A 333 7.63 10.83 26.02
C GLY A 333 7.57 10.42 24.55
N GLN A 334 7.15 9.20 24.22
CA GLN A 334 6.90 8.79 22.83
C GLN A 334 5.90 9.77 22.18
N VAL A 335 6.13 10.08 20.91
CA VAL A 335 5.22 10.91 20.09
C VAL A 335 4.69 10.10 18.90
N CYS A 336 3.76 10.68 18.14
CA CYS A 336 3.25 10.06 16.91
C CYS A 336 4.40 9.57 16.02
N CYS A 337 4.23 8.39 15.39
CA CYS A 337 5.24 7.86 14.46
C CYS A 337 5.45 8.72 13.20
N GLY A 338 4.57 9.69 12.93
CA GLY A 338 4.62 10.54 11.75
C GLY A 338 3.87 9.97 10.53
N SER A 339 3.37 8.74 10.59
CA SER A 339 2.65 8.11 9.46
C SER A 339 1.51 8.97 8.90
N PRO A 340 0.60 9.56 9.70
CA PRO A 340 -0.47 10.40 9.17
C PRO A 340 0.05 11.58 8.34
N LEU A 341 1.12 12.21 8.78
CA LEU A 341 1.74 13.36 8.11
C LEU A 341 2.40 12.95 6.78
N LEU A 342 3.18 11.85 6.80
CA LEU A 342 3.81 11.32 5.59
C LEU A 342 2.77 10.93 4.53
N ARG A 343 1.70 10.24 4.93
CA ARG A 343 0.65 9.78 4.01
C ARG A 343 -0.21 10.92 3.45
N THR A 344 -0.24 12.09 4.11
CA THR A 344 -0.99 13.27 3.64
C THR A 344 -0.10 14.37 3.02
N GLY A 345 1.23 14.18 3.03
CA GLY A 345 2.19 15.08 2.40
C GLY A 345 2.73 16.20 3.30
N GLN A 346 2.38 16.22 4.58
CA GLN A 346 2.75 17.27 5.55
C GLN A 346 4.10 16.95 6.21
N VAL A 347 5.16 16.96 5.41
CA VAL A 347 6.48 16.40 5.78
C VAL A 347 7.33 17.27 6.72
N ASP A 348 7.00 18.54 6.89
CA ASP A 348 7.78 19.53 7.65
C ASP A 348 7.92 19.19 9.14
N LEU A 349 6.90 18.61 9.77
CA LEU A 349 6.93 18.23 11.19
C LEU A 349 7.52 16.83 11.43
N VAL A 350 7.70 16.03 10.38
CA VAL A 350 8.07 14.60 10.53
C VAL A 350 9.46 14.44 11.13
N GLU A 351 10.43 15.25 10.73
CA GLU A 351 11.81 15.16 11.21
C GLU A 351 11.89 15.38 12.73
N ASP A 352 11.11 16.30 13.28
CA ASP A 352 11.06 16.54 14.72
C ASP A 352 10.47 15.36 15.49
N LEU A 353 9.44 14.72 14.94
CA LEU A 353 8.87 13.49 15.52
C LEU A 353 9.88 12.34 15.49
N VAL A 354 10.60 12.18 14.38
CA VAL A 354 11.66 11.17 14.23
C VAL A 354 12.77 11.39 15.27
N LYS A 355 13.24 12.62 15.43
CA LYS A 355 14.26 12.98 16.43
C LYS A 355 13.82 12.65 17.86
N LYS A 356 12.61 13.09 18.25
CA LYS A 356 12.07 12.83 19.60
C LYS A 356 11.91 11.34 19.88
N ASN A 357 11.35 10.58 18.95
CA ASN A 357 11.22 9.14 19.12
C ASN A 357 12.60 8.45 19.14
N ASN A 358 13.56 8.89 18.32
CA ASN A 358 14.91 8.32 18.31
C ASN A 358 15.65 8.54 19.63
N GLU A 359 15.56 9.74 20.25
CA GLU A 359 16.17 10.04 21.54
C GLU A 359 15.71 9.09 22.67
N ILE A 360 14.49 8.58 22.54
CA ILE A 360 13.87 7.66 23.50
C ILE A 360 14.19 6.21 23.15
N LEU A 361 13.94 5.82 21.89
CA LEU A 361 13.94 4.43 21.47
C LEU A 361 15.33 3.87 21.20
N SER A 362 16.32 4.70 20.83
CA SER A 362 17.70 4.26 20.56
C SER A 362 18.44 3.71 21.80
N LYS A 363 17.85 3.83 22.97
CA LYS A 363 18.37 3.27 24.23
C LYS A 363 18.11 1.76 24.37
N TYR A 364 17.25 1.21 23.51
CA TYR A 364 16.80 -0.18 23.58
C TYR A 364 17.31 -1.01 22.39
N ASP A 365 17.59 -2.27 22.63
CA ASP A 365 18.13 -3.18 21.62
C ASP A 365 17.05 -3.60 20.62
N THR A 366 15.79 -3.68 21.05
CA THR A 366 14.64 -4.08 20.24
C THR A 366 13.40 -3.26 20.59
N ILE A 367 12.68 -2.81 19.59
CA ILE A 367 11.43 -2.08 19.75
C ILE A 367 10.29 -2.91 19.14
N ILE A 368 9.31 -3.26 19.97
CA ILE A 368 8.11 -3.97 19.56
C ILE A 368 7.02 -2.96 19.20
N THR A 369 6.32 -3.21 18.08
CA THR A 369 5.15 -2.44 17.68
C THR A 369 3.90 -3.32 17.62
N VAL A 370 2.75 -2.73 17.93
CA VAL A 370 1.42 -3.37 17.88
C VAL A 370 0.49 -2.69 16.88
N CYS A 371 1.07 -1.89 16.00
CA CYS A 371 0.34 -1.16 14.96
C CYS A 371 1.09 -1.28 13.64
N ALA A 372 0.47 -1.92 12.66
CA ALA A 372 1.05 -2.14 11.33
C ALA A 372 1.52 -0.84 10.66
N GLY A 373 0.76 0.26 10.81
CA GLY A 373 1.12 1.57 10.26
C GLY A 373 2.35 2.18 10.94
N CYS A 374 2.43 2.10 12.28
CA CYS A 374 3.59 2.58 13.03
C CYS A 374 4.82 1.74 12.71
N GLY A 375 4.71 0.39 12.74
CA GLY A 375 5.82 -0.51 12.41
C GLY A 375 6.38 -0.26 11.01
N ALA A 376 5.52 -0.12 10.00
CA ALA A 376 5.95 0.19 8.64
C ALA A 376 6.69 1.54 8.55
N THR A 377 6.21 2.56 9.27
CA THR A 377 6.84 3.89 9.28
C THR A 377 8.21 3.85 9.97
N LEU A 378 8.31 3.24 11.14
CA LEU A 378 9.56 3.10 11.88
C LEU A 378 10.60 2.27 11.09
N LYS A 379 10.19 1.16 10.44
CA LYS A 379 11.09 0.30 9.65
C LYS A 379 11.54 0.93 8.32
N LYS A 380 10.69 1.70 7.62
CA LYS A 380 10.92 2.11 6.22
C LYS A 380 11.09 3.61 6.02
N ASP A 381 10.42 4.42 6.84
CA ASP A 381 10.49 5.86 6.65
C ASP A 381 11.56 6.50 7.54
N TYR A 382 11.76 6.06 8.78
CA TYR A 382 12.81 6.57 9.67
C TYR A 382 14.23 6.47 9.10
N PRO A 383 14.61 5.38 8.38
CA PRO A 383 15.92 5.33 7.71
C PRO A 383 16.18 6.45 6.71
N LYS A 384 15.14 7.03 6.11
CA LYS A 384 15.25 8.19 5.21
C LYS A 384 15.68 9.47 5.93
N PHE A 385 15.51 9.50 7.27
CA PHE A 385 15.95 10.57 8.17
C PHE A 385 17.23 10.19 8.95
N GLY A 386 17.93 9.14 8.53
CA GLY A 386 19.18 8.68 9.15
C GLY A 386 19.00 7.89 10.45
N VAL A 387 17.77 7.49 10.80
CA VAL A 387 17.47 6.74 12.02
C VAL A 387 17.18 5.27 11.70
N ASN A 388 18.03 4.37 12.22
CA ASN A 388 17.90 2.94 12.06
C ASN A 388 17.72 2.27 13.42
N LEU A 389 16.52 1.76 13.67
CA LEU A 389 16.14 1.06 14.90
C LEU A 389 15.78 -0.39 14.58
N ASN A 390 16.05 -1.29 15.53
CA ASN A 390 15.60 -2.68 15.40
C ASN A 390 14.13 -2.79 15.79
N ILE A 391 13.24 -2.69 14.80
CA ILE A 391 11.78 -2.68 14.99
C ILE A 391 11.22 -4.06 14.62
N LEU A 392 10.44 -4.66 15.51
CA LEU A 392 9.70 -5.88 15.25
C LEU A 392 8.20 -5.65 15.46
N ASP A 393 7.38 -6.23 14.59
CA ASP A 393 5.96 -6.37 14.89
C ASP A 393 5.79 -7.45 15.96
N ILE A 394 4.78 -7.33 16.82
CA ILE A 394 4.55 -8.32 17.89
C ILE A 394 4.32 -9.72 17.34
N SER A 395 3.68 -9.87 16.17
CA SER A 395 3.51 -11.18 15.54
C SER A 395 4.84 -11.79 15.08
N GLU A 396 5.71 -10.96 14.50
CA GLU A 396 7.07 -11.35 14.11
C GLU A 396 7.91 -11.74 15.34
N PHE A 397 7.74 -11.03 16.44
CA PHE A 397 8.45 -11.33 17.68
C PHE A 397 7.99 -12.63 18.36
N LEU A 398 6.66 -12.91 18.36
CA LEU A 398 6.07 -14.03 19.11
C LEU A 398 5.94 -15.32 18.29
N ALA A 399 5.90 -15.29 16.95
CA ALA A 399 5.57 -16.46 16.14
C ALA A 399 6.33 -17.72 16.55
N ASP A 400 7.65 -17.62 16.70
CA ASP A 400 8.52 -18.75 17.09
C ASP A 400 8.71 -18.92 18.61
N LYS A 401 8.29 -17.93 19.41
CA LYS A 401 8.58 -17.86 20.84
C LYS A 401 7.36 -18.10 21.73
N LEU A 402 6.19 -18.27 21.11
CA LEU A 402 4.93 -18.38 21.82
C LEU A 402 4.86 -19.66 22.66
N LYS A 403 4.69 -19.52 23.98
CA LYS A 403 4.45 -20.64 24.90
C LYS A 403 2.98 -21.05 24.84
N THR A 404 2.72 -22.32 24.64
CA THR A 404 1.36 -22.86 24.46
C THR A 404 0.89 -23.80 25.55
N ASN A 405 1.78 -24.20 26.48
CA ASN A 405 1.49 -25.22 27.49
C ASN A 405 0.37 -24.80 28.45
N ASP A 406 0.32 -23.53 28.81
CA ASP A 406 -0.60 -22.99 29.82
C ASP A 406 -1.87 -22.35 29.21
N MET A 407 -2.09 -22.53 27.89
CA MET A 407 -3.27 -22.02 27.20
C MET A 407 -4.52 -22.85 27.52
N VAL A 408 -5.63 -22.19 27.79
CA VAL A 408 -6.96 -22.75 27.91
C VAL A 408 -7.68 -22.82 26.56
N ASP A 409 -8.67 -23.70 26.44
CA ASP A 409 -9.47 -23.82 25.22
C ASP A 409 -10.45 -22.64 25.10
N LEU A 410 -10.40 -21.89 24.01
CA LEU A 410 -11.27 -20.72 23.80
C LEU A 410 -12.62 -21.05 23.19
N ASN A 411 -12.72 -22.11 22.38
CA ASN A 411 -13.94 -22.51 21.64
C ASN A 411 -14.57 -21.35 20.86
N LEU A 412 -13.73 -20.61 20.13
CA LEU A 412 -14.14 -19.48 19.29
C LEU A 412 -13.85 -19.77 17.82
N LYS A 413 -14.75 -19.33 16.95
CA LYS A 413 -14.59 -19.34 15.51
C LYS A 413 -14.18 -17.96 15.01
N VAL A 414 -13.00 -17.85 14.43
CA VAL A 414 -12.42 -16.55 14.06
C VAL A 414 -11.91 -16.53 12.63
N SER A 415 -11.85 -15.31 12.06
CA SER A 415 -11.12 -15.04 10.82
C SER A 415 -10.05 -13.97 11.06
N TYR A 416 -9.14 -13.80 10.10
CA TYR A 416 -8.07 -12.81 10.21
C TYR A 416 -8.14 -11.78 9.08
N HIS A 417 -8.05 -10.50 9.42
CA HIS A 417 -7.86 -9.41 8.47
C HIS A 417 -6.38 -9.04 8.38
N ASP A 418 -5.83 -9.10 7.18
CA ASP A 418 -4.46 -8.70 6.89
C ASP A 418 -4.32 -7.17 6.77
N PRO A 419 -3.66 -6.50 7.72
CA PRO A 419 -3.40 -5.06 7.60
C PRO A 419 -2.43 -4.77 6.44
N CYS A 420 -2.82 -3.89 5.53
CA CYS A 420 -2.03 -3.59 4.34
C CYS A 420 -0.59 -3.12 4.65
N HIS A 421 -0.40 -2.36 5.72
CA HIS A 421 0.94 -1.94 6.16
C HIS A 421 1.74 -3.04 6.87
N LEU A 422 1.09 -4.15 7.29
CA LEU A 422 1.80 -5.33 7.77
C LEU A 422 2.30 -6.14 6.58
N ILE A 423 1.38 -6.62 5.74
CA ILE A 423 1.71 -7.54 4.65
C ILE A 423 2.53 -6.87 3.53
N ARG A 424 2.13 -5.68 3.07
CA ARG A 424 2.81 -4.94 1.99
C ARG A 424 3.88 -4.01 2.52
N GLY A 425 3.61 -3.39 3.67
CA GLY A 425 4.54 -2.50 4.34
C GLY A 425 5.73 -3.22 4.97
N GLN A 426 5.51 -4.28 5.72
CA GLN A 426 6.56 -4.96 6.50
C GLN A 426 6.91 -6.36 5.97
N LYS A 427 6.12 -6.94 5.05
CA LYS A 427 6.28 -8.30 4.50
C LYS A 427 6.05 -9.41 5.53
N ILE A 428 5.22 -9.15 6.54
CA ILE A 428 4.79 -10.09 7.56
C ILE A 428 3.42 -10.62 7.14
N ILE A 429 3.32 -11.91 6.82
CA ILE A 429 2.12 -12.54 6.22
C ILE A 429 1.69 -13.79 7.01
N ASN A 430 2.63 -14.67 7.33
CA ASN A 430 2.38 -15.98 7.91
C ASN A 430 2.31 -15.94 9.44
N GLU A 431 3.11 -15.09 10.07
CA GLU A 431 3.34 -15.03 11.51
C GLU A 431 2.04 -14.87 12.32
N PRO A 432 1.08 -14.01 11.95
CA PRO A 432 -0.20 -13.94 12.66
C PRO A 432 -0.99 -15.25 12.56
N ARG A 433 -0.99 -15.91 11.41
CA ARG A 433 -1.69 -17.19 11.19
C ARG A 433 -1.03 -18.33 11.97
N GLU A 434 0.30 -18.33 12.08
CA GLU A 434 1.04 -19.29 12.89
C GLU A 434 0.70 -19.15 14.37
N ILE A 435 0.54 -17.92 14.87
CA ILE A 435 0.08 -17.66 16.23
C ILE A 435 -1.35 -18.18 16.42
N LEU A 436 -2.28 -17.83 15.54
CA LEU A 436 -3.68 -18.26 15.63
C LEU A 436 -3.83 -19.78 15.65
N LYS A 437 -3.07 -20.49 14.82
CA LYS A 437 -3.07 -21.96 14.77
C LYS A 437 -2.54 -22.63 16.04
N LYS A 438 -1.78 -21.92 16.87
CA LYS A 438 -1.23 -22.43 18.14
C LYS A 438 -2.20 -22.26 19.31
N ILE A 439 -3.26 -21.45 19.17
CA ILE A 439 -4.24 -21.22 20.24
C ILE A 439 -5.21 -22.40 20.32
N LYS A 440 -5.34 -22.98 21.51
CA LYS A 440 -6.20 -24.16 21.75
C LYS A 440 -7.69 -23.81 21.62
N GLY A 441 -8.46 -24.72 21.02
CA GLY A 441 -9.91 -24.59 20.87
C GLY A 441 -10.33 -23.48 19.88
N LEU A 442 -9.40 -22.93 19.08
CA LEU A 442 -9.70 -21.91 18.09
C LEU A 442 -10.01 -22.55 16.73
N GLU A 443 -11.18 -22.27 16.17
CA GLU A 443 -11.53 -22.58 14.79
C GLU A 443 -11.15 -21.38 13.91
N PHE A 444 -10.07 -21.50 13.14
CA PHE A 444 -9.63 -20.46 12.21
C PHE A 444 -10.19 -20.69 10.81
N VAL A 445 -10.95 -19.71 10.31
CA VAL A 445 -11.54 -19.71 8.96
C VAL A 445 -10.95 -18.54 8.17
N GLU A 446 -10.29 -18.82 7.06
CA GLU A 446 -9.77 -17.76 6.18
C GLU A 446 -10.90 -17.06 5.41
N MET A 447 -10.95 -15.72 5.41
CA MET A 447 -11.91 -14.98 4.59
C MET A 447 -11.45 -14.90 3.14
N GLU A 448 -12.38 -14.69 2.20
CA GLU A 448 -12.11 -14.69 0.75
C GLU A 448 -10.99 -13.72 0.32
N LYS A 449 -10.98 -12.51 0.88
CA LYS A 449 -9.98 -11.46 0.56
C LYS A 449 -9.48 -10.82 1.86
N PRO A 450 -8.64 -11.55 2.63
CA PRO A 450 -8.17 -11.07 3.92
C PRO A 450 -7.38 -9.76 3.81
N ASP A 451 -6.66 -9.57 2.71
CA ASP A 451 -5.78 -8.45 2.39
C ASP A 451 -6.48 -7.24 1.76
N GLN A 452 -7.79 -7.32 1.51
CA GLN A 452 -8.57 -6.17 1.02
C GLN A 452 -8.54 -5.04 2.04
N CYS A 453 -8.18 -3.84 1.57
CA CYS A 453 -8.06 -2.66 2.41
C CYS A 453 -9.34 -2.39 3.21
N CYS A 454 -9.19 -2.16 4.52
CA CYS A 454 -10.31 -1.80 5.40
C CYS A 454 -10.79 -0.35 5.22
N GLY A 455 -10.03 0.51 4.51
CA GLY A 455 -10.39 1.91 4.26
C GLY A 455 -9.78 2.94 5.23
N ALA A 456 -9.13 2.52 6.32
CA ALA A 456 -8.67 3.46 7.36
C ALA A 456 -7.41 4.25 6.99
N GLY A 457 -6.61 3.80 6.00
CA GLY A 457 -5.28 4.33 5.69
C GLY A 457 -5.26 5.60 4.84
N GLY A 458 -4.06 6.14 4.59
CA GLY A 458 -3.82 7.23 3.64
C GLY A 458 -4.44 8.60 3.97
N GLY A 459 -4.91 8.80 5.20
CA GLY A 459 -5.67 9.98 5.60
C GLY A 459 -7.15 9.95 5.14
N VAL A 460 -7.56 8.88 4.44
CA VAL A 460 -8.90 8.78 3.81
C VAL A 460 -10.03 8.82 4.85
N ARG A 461 -9.85 8.17 6.01
CA ARG A 461 -10.90 8.18 7.03
C ARG A 461 -11.22 9.59 7.54
N ALA A 462 -10.25 10.47 7.62
CA ALA A 462 -10.45 11.86 8.02
C ALA A 462 -10.93 12.73 6.84
N GLY A 463 -10.28 12.63 5.68
CA GLY A 463 -10.48 13.53 4.56
C GLY A 463 -11.53 13.11 3.54
N LYS A 464 -11.84 11.80 3.46
CA LYS A 464 -12.77 11.18 2.50
C LYS A 464 -13.52 10.02 3.16
N PRO A 465 -14.32 10.29 4.23
CA PRO A 465 -14.94 9.25 5.04
C PRO A 465 -15.86 8.32 4.23
N GLU A 466 -16.45 8.79 3.14
CA GLU A 466 -17.29 8.00 2.25
C GLU A 466 -16.55 6.78 1.69
N ILE A 467 -15.26 6.92 1.37
CA ILE A 467 -14.42 5.83 0.88
C ILE A 467 -14.10 4.83 2.00
N ALA A 468 -13.80 5.34 3.19
CA ALA A 468 -13.54 4.48 4.35
C ALA A 468 -14.76 3.64 4.71
N ILE A 469 -15.97 4.24 4.62
CA ILE A 469 -17.25 3.57 4.85
C ILE A 469 -17.51 2.52 3.76
N GLY A 470 -17.36 2.86 2.48
CA GLY A 470 -17.60 1.93 1.37
C GLY A 470 -16.68 0.71 1.42
N LEU A 471 -15.38 0.93 1.66
CA LEU A 471 -14.42 -0.17 1.82
C LEU A 471 -14.69 -1.00 3.08
N GLY A 472 -15.07 -0.36 4.19
CA GLY A 472 -15.49 -1.04 5.42
C GLY A 472 -16.71 -1.92 5.20
N LYS A 473 -17.73 -1.43 4.49
CA LYS A 473 -18.93 -2.19 4.13
C LYS A 473 -18.58 -3.44 3.33
N LYS A 474 -17.74 -3.32 2.30
CA LYS A 474 -17.28 -4.51 1.53
C LYS A 474 -16.57 -5.53 2.43
N LYS A 475 -15.83 -5.08 3.45
CA LYS A 475 -15.23 -5.99 4.42
C LYS A 475 -16.28 -6.66 5.30
N ALA A 476 -17.29 -5.93 5.78
CA ALA A 476 -18.41 -6.49 6.53
C ALA A 476 -19.21 -7.51 5.69
N ASP A 477 -19.41 -7.27 4.39
CA ASP A 477 -20.06 -8.20 3.47
C ASP A 477 -19.30 -9.54 3.31
N MET A 478 -17.97 -9.54 3.40
CA MET A 478 -17.17 -10.77 3.40
C MET A 478 -17.28 -11.55 4.71
N ILE A 479 -17.44 -10.83 5.82
CA ILE A 479 -17.47 -11.38 7.17
C ILE A 479 -18.83 -12.03 7.49
N LYS A 480 -19.92 -11.38 7.11
CA LYS A 480 -21.30 -11.75 7.54
C LYS A 480 -21.72 -13.19 7.24
N ASN A 481 -21.15 -13.82 6.21
CA ASN A 481 -21.50 -15.16 5.77
C ASN A 481 -20.60 -16.27 6.37
N LEU A 482 -19.64 -15.89 7.22
CA LEU A 482 -18.67 -16.84 7.78
C LEU A 482 -19.08 -17.41 9.14
N ASP A 483 -20.16 -16.88 9.75
CA ASP A 483 -20.66 -17.30 11.07
C ASP A 483 -19.53 -17.31 12.11
N LEU A 484 -18.96 -16.12 12.38
CA LEU A 484 -17.80 -15.91 13.23
C LEU A 484 -18.17 -15.30 14.57
N ASP A 485 -17.44 -15.70 15.62
CA ASP A 485 -17.46 -15.03 16.92
C ASP A 485 -16.63 -13.73 16.87
N ALA A 486 -15.49 -13.74 16.15
CA ALA A 486 -14.65 -12.56 16.05
C ALA A 486 -13.85 -12.50 14.74
N VAL A 487 -13.46 -11.26 14.36
CA VAL A 487 -12.44 -10.97 13.36
C VAL A 487 -11.19 -10.47 14.05
N ILE A 488 -10.06 -11.11 13.78
CA ILE A 488 -8.79 -10.76 14.40
C ILE A 488 -7.98 -9.87 13.47
N SER A 489 -7.37 -8.82 14.03
CA SER A 489 -6.40 -7.98 13.32
C SER A 489 -5.34 -7.47 14.28
N ILE A 490 -4.12 -7.26 13.79
CA ILE A 490 -3.02 -6.72 14.61
C ILE A 490 -2.94 -5.19 14.55
N CYS A 491 -3.71 -4.57 13.67
CA CYS A 491 -3.68 -3.12 13.47
C CYS A 491 -4.85 -2.43 14.16
N PRO A 492 -4.62 -1.56 15.16
CA PRO A 492 -5.68 -0.83 15.88
C PRO A 492 -6.59 0.01 14.97
N PHE A 493 -6.05 0.59 13.90
CA PHE A 493 -6.85 1.33 12.92
C PHE A 493 -7.75 0.43 12.09
N CYS A 494 -7.28 -0.76 11.72
CA CYS A 494 -8.12 -1.75 11.04
C CYS A 494 -9.21 -2.27 11.97
N GLN A 495 -8.87 -2.59 13.21
CA GLN A 495 -9.83 -3.00 14.24
C GLN A 495 -10.94 -1.97 14.38
N TYR A 496 -10.59 -0.71 14.57
CA TYR A 496 -11.55 0.38 14.72
C TYR A 496 -12.45 0.54 13.48
N ASN A 497 -11.87 0.55 12.27
CA ASN A 497 -12.66 0.77 11.05
C ASN A 497 -13.55 -0.41 10.66
N ILE A 498 -13.10 -1.64 10.91
CA ILE A 498 -13.90 -2.84 10.63
C ILE A 498 -15.04 -2.95 11.65
N GLN A 499 -14.81 -2.67 12.94
CA GLN A 499 -15.87 -2.66 13.95
C GLN A 499 -16.94 -1.61 13.61
N ASP A 500 -16.53 -0.38 13.27
CA ASP A 500 -17.47 0.68 12.83
C ASP A 500 -18.32 0.25 11.62
N ALA A 501 -17.72 -0.53 10.70
CA ALA A 501 -18.44 -1.05 9.54
C ALA A 501 -19.42 -2.18 9.93
N LEU A 502 -19.01 -3.10 10.80
CA LEU A 502 -19.90 -4.17 11.31
C LEU A 502 -21.07 -3.60 12.09
N ASP A 503 -20.84 -2.59 12.93
CA ASP A 503 -21.89 -1.92 13.69
C ASP A 503 -22.92 -1.25 12.78
N LYS A 504 -22.47 -0.59 11.70
CA LYS A 504 -23.35 0.04 10.70
C LYS A 504 -24.16 -0.95 9.87
N GLU A 505 -23.64 -2.15 9.67
CA GLU A 505 -24.34 -3.23 8.94
C GLU A 505 -25.13 -4.17 9.87
N ASN A 506 -25.36 -3.78 11.15
CA ASN A 506 -26.06 -4.56 12.19
C ASN A 506 -25.43 -5.92 12.48
N LEU A 507 -24.11 -6.00 12.46
CA LEU A 507 -23.31 -7.18 12.79
C LEU A 507 -22.47 -6.96 14.05
N SER A 508 -22.95 -6.16 15.01
CA SER A 508 -22.23 -5.79 16.24
C SER A 508 -21.94 -6.97 17.18
N ASP A 509 -22.60 -8.11 16.97
CA ASP A 509 -22.32 -9.35 17.71
C ASP A 509 -20.94 -9.91 17.36
N ILE A 510 -20.46 -9.69 16.11
CA ILE A 510 -19.12 -10.09 15.70
C ILE A 510 -18.12 -9.04 16.20
N LYS A 511 -17.22 -9.44 17.09
CA LYS A 511 -16.22 -8.53 17.64
C LYS A 511 -14.97 -8.45 16.76
N VAL A 512 -14.40 -7.25 16.61
CA VAL A 512 -13.08 -7.11 16.01
C VAL A 512 -12.06 -6.96 17.12
N MET A 513 -11.14 -7.92 17.23
CA MET A 513 -10.19 -8.03 18.33
C MET A 513 -8.74 -7.94 17.82
N ASN A 514 -7.85 -7.42 18.66
CA ASN A 514 -6.42 -7.57 18.42
C ASN A 514 -5.98 -9.01 18.76
N ILE A 515 -4.97 -9.52 18.05
CA ILE A 515 -4.42 -10.85 18.33
C ILE A 515 -3.92 -11.00 19.77
N LEU A 516 -3.47 -9.89 20.38
CA LEU A 516 -3.02 -9.85 21.78
C LEU A 516 -4.17 -10.05 22.78
N GLU A 517 -5.36 -9.51 22.48
CA GLU A 517 -6.55 -9.71 23.30
C GLU A 517 -6.95 -11.20 23.29
N LEU A 518 -6.88 -11.81 22.12
CA LEU A 518 -7.16 -13.25 21.97
C LEU A 518 -6.12 -14.11 22.71
N LEU A 519 -4.83 -13.78 22.59
CA LEU A 519 -3.76 -14.45 23.34
C LEU A 519 -3.92 -14.29 24.85
N LYS A 520 -4.25 -13.10 25.33
CA LYS A 520 -4.53 -12.85 26.74
C LYS A 520 -5.66 -13.76 27.25
N MET A 521 -6.76 -13.86 26.48
CA MET A 521 -7.86 -14.78 26.80
C MET A 521 -7.38 -16.25 26.85
N SER A 522 -6.54 -16.65 25.89
CA SER A 522 -6.01 -18.02 25.84
C SER A 522 -5.13 -18.37 27.02
N TYR A 523 -4.50 -17.40 27.67
CA TYR A 523 -3.76 -17.60 28.93
C TYR A 523 -4.65 -17.51 30.18
N GLY A 524 -5.97 -17.32 30.05
CA GLY A 524 -6.90 -17.21 31.17
C GLY A 524 -6.63 -15.97 32.05
N ILE A 525 -6.11 -14.89 31.45
CA ILE A 525 -5.78 -13.66 32.19
C ILE A 525 -6.99 -12.73 32.15
N ASP A 526 -7.60 -12.52 33.30
CA ASP A 526 -8.73 -11.59 33.49
C ASP A 526 -8.30 -10.12 33.45
N ASP A 527 -9.23 -9.21 33.11
CA ASP A 527 -8.97 -7.76 33.08
C ASP A 527 -8.56 -7.18 34.45
N THR A 528 -8.93 -7.83 35.54
CA THR A 528 -8.55 -7.46 36.89
C THR A 528 -7.10 -7.78 37.21
N LYS A 529 -6.50 -8.81 36.59
CA LYS A 529 -5.11 -9.22 36.78
C LYS A 529 -4.11 -8.50 35.85
N ALA A 530 -4.60 -7.86 34.81
CA ALA A 530 -3.74 -7.16 33.87
C ALA A 530 -3.24 -5.80 34.38
N LYS A 531 -3.76 -5.34 35.56
CA LYS A 531 -3.35 -4.09 36.21
C LYS A 531 -2.41 -4.30 37.41
N ASP A 532 -2.15 -5.55 37.81
CA ASP A 532 -1.18 -5.96 38.83
C ASP A 532 0.12 -6.51 38.18
#